data_e6ea72111c1b4f38e8da8bc534790cb3
#
_entry.id   e6ea72111c1b4f38e8da8bc534790cb3
#
_cell.length_a   1.000
_cell.length_b   1.000
_cell.length_c   1.000
_cell.angle_alpha   90.00
_cell.angle_beta   90.00
_cell.angle_gamma   90.00
#
_symmetry.space_group_name_H-M   'P 1'
#
loop_
_entity.id
_entity.type
_entity.pdbx_description
1 polymer ?
#
loop_
_entity_poly.entity_id
_entity_poly.type
_entity_poly.pdbx_seq_one_letter_code
_entity_poly.pdbx_strand_id
1 'polypeptide(L)'
;AAEVVSSAKLVLPMEMADENGFFACLYQGKKPQHYEYEIIDAGGNSRTIKDAYAFAPVSLSEKDAIRFTSGIHYTIYEHLGAHPCTRNGVDGTQFAVWAPNAVRVSVVGDFNNWDGRIYPMIKDEATGIFELFIPDVQAGDCYKYEIRKKGGLTVLKADPYAFRQQLRPDTASIVEDSHYSYQDADWMKKRKKYVEKNAPISVYELYLGSFRHGEDGKESLSYRELAPLVAEYAKEMGYTHVELMPVME
;
A
#
# COMPACT_ATOMS: atom_id res chain seq x y z
N ALA A 1 -34.40 28.61 -6.31
CA ALA A 1 -33.50 29.21 -5.31
C ALA A 1 -32.81 28.06 -4.58
N ALA A 2 -31.55 27.79 -4.91
CA ALA A 2 -30.73 26.85 -4.20
C ALA A 2 -30.02 27.63 -3.08
N GLU A 3 -30.37 27.35 -1.84
CA GLU A 3 -29.62 27.85 -0.69
C GLU A 3 -28.26 27.14 -0.63
N VAL A 4 -27.22 27.90 -0.89
CA VAL A 4 -25.85 27.50 -0.55
C VAL A 4 -25.71 27.68 0.94
N VAL A 5 -25.79 26.60 1.72
CA VAL A 5 -25.40 26.62 3.14
C VAL A 5 -23.88 26.71 3.18
N SER A 6 -23.37 27.91 3.28
CA SER A 6 -21.97 28.19 3.60
C SER A 6 -21.78 27.81 5.08
N SER A 7 -21.21 26.65 5.34
CA SER A 7 -20.69 26.33 6.67
C SER A 7 -19.53 27.28 6.95
N ALA A 8 -19.70 28.21 7.89
CA ALA A 8 -18.62 29.09 8.33
C ALA A 8 -17.46 28.23 8.86
N LYS A 9 -16.28 28.33 8.20
CA LYS A 9 -15.05 27.64 8.65
C LYS A 9 -14.63 28.32 9.96
N LEU A 10 -14.65 27.56 11.07
CA LEU A 10 -14.13 28.05 12.36
C LEU A 10 -12.61 27.94 12.34
N VAL A 11 -11.92 29.06 12.48
CA VAL A 11 -10.46 29.11 12.59
C VAL A 11 -10.11 29.40 14.05
N LEU A 12 -9.30 28.52 14.66
CA LEU A 12 -8.83 28.62 16.02
C LEU A 12 -7.30 28.81 16.00
N PRO A 13 -6.75 29.92 16.52
CA PRO A 13 -5.32 30.07 16.65
C PRO A 13 -4.77 29.05 17.64
N MET A 14 -3.64 28.45 17.33
CA MET A 14 -2.90 27.59 18.22
C MET A 14 -1.76 28.37 18.86
N GLU A 15 -1.57 28.20 20.15
CA GLU A 15 -0.49 28.81 20.92
C GLU A 15 0.67 27.85 21.06
N MET A 16 1.90 28.35 21.00
CA MET A 16 3.09 27.55 21.24
C MET A 16 3.17 27.22 22.73
N ALA A 17 3.00 25.96 23.07
CA ALA A 17 2.93 25.50 24.45
C ALA A 17 4.32 25.19 25.05
N ASP A 18 5.33 24.95 24.20
CA ASP A 18 6.73 24.80 24.63
C ASP A 18 7.72 25.27 23.57
N GLU A 19 8.97 25.45 23.98
CA GLU A 19 10.08 25.93 23.13
C GLU A 19 10.51 24.96 22.04
N ASN A 20 10.07 23.69 22.10
CA ASN A 20 10.38 22.68 21.10
C ASN A 20 9.39 22.67 19.93
N GLY A 21 8.47 23.65 19.89
CA GLY A 21 7.54 23.83 18.78
C GLY A 21 6.23 23.02 18.92
N PHE A 22 5.85 22.67 20.16
CA PHE A 22 4.54 22.09 20.41
C PHE A 22 3.47 23.19 20.47
N PHE A 23 2.46 23.07 19.61
CA PHE A 23 1.33 23.99 19.54
C PHE A 23 0.05 23.33 20.07
N ALA A 24 -0.75 24.07 20.81
CA ALA A 24 -2.00 23.60 21.35
C ALA A 24 -3.10 24.67 21.27
N CYS A 25 -4.35 24.22 21.12
CA CYS A 25 -5.51 25.07 21.33
C CYS A 25 -6.60 24.28 22.07
N LEU A 26 -7.44 24.98 22.81
CA LEU A 26 -8.59 24.40 23.48
C LEU A 26 -9.86 24.61 22.65
N TYR A 27 -10.42 23.53 22.14
CA TYR A 27 -11.71 23.56 21.45
C TYR A 27 -12.85 23.18 22.43
N GLN A 28 -13.77 24.10 22.65
CA GLN A 28 -14.95 23.88 23.47
C GLN A 28 -16.10 23.39 22.59
N GLY A 29 -16.21 22.06 22.43
CA GLY A 29 -17.23 21.46 21.59
C GLY A 29 -17.13 19.94 21.51
N LYS A 30 -17.98 19.32 20.68
CA LYS A 30 -17.79 17.91 20.34
C LYS A 30 -16.57 17.77 19.46
N LYS A 31 -15.83 16.65 19.59
CA LYS A 31 -14.67 16.36 18.72
C LYS A 31 -15.05 16.61 17.24
N PRO A 32 -14.35 17.51 16.53
CA PRO A 32 -14.64 17.77 15.13
C PRO A 32 -14.35 16.50 14.31
N GLN A 33 -15.23 16.21 13.34
CA GLN A 33 -15.03 15.06 12.43
C GLN A 33 -14.00 15.39 11.34
N HIS A 34 -13.92 16.67 10.98
CA HIS A 34 -13.00 17.16 9.95
C HIS A 34 -12.34 18.44 10.46
N TYR A 35 -11.02 18.46 10.43
CA TYR A 35 -10.22 19.64 10.69
C TYR A 35 -8.90 19.53 9.91
N GLU A 36 -8.29 20.68 9.70
CA GLU A 36 -7.00 20.81 9.03
C GLU A 36 -6.15 21.79 9.84
N TYR A 37 -4.84 21.65 9.76
CA TYR A 37 -3.92 22.62 10.32
C TYR A 37 -3.42 23.53 9.21
N GLU A 38 -3.52 24.85 9.42
CA GLU A 38 -2.81 25.83 8.63
C GLU A 38 -1.50 26.16 9.34
N ILE A 39 -0.38 25.90 8.68
CA ILE A 39 0.96 26.14 9.21
C ILE A 39 1.55 27.33 8.46
N ILE A 40 1.91 28.37 9.20
CA ILE A 40 2.61 29.53 8.68
C ILE A 40 4.08 29.44 9.13
N ASP A 41 5.01 29.38 8.18
CA ASP A 41 6.44 29.34 8.47
C ASP A 41 7.00 30.72 8.83
N ALA A 42 8.27 30.76 9.25
CA ALA A 42 8.95 32.01 9.60
C ALA A 42 9.11 33.01 8.40
N GLY A 43 8.98 32.52 7.19
CA GLY A 43 8.99 33.29 5.95
C GLY A 43 7.62 33.86 5.57
N GLY A 44 6.55 33.49 6.31
CA GLY A 44 5.18 33.92 6.04
C GLY A 44 4.46 33.01 5.01
N ASN A 45 5.05 31.90 4.57
CA ASN A 45 4.37 31.00 3.67
C ASN A 45 3.38 30.15 4.45
N SER A 46 2.15 30.04 3.93
CA SER A 46 1.09 29.21 4.53
C SER A 46 0.95 27.90 3.76
N ARG A 47 0.76 26.81 4.49
CA ARG A 47 0.36 25.51 3.95
C ARG A 47 -0.69 24.86 4.83
N THR A 48 -1.63 24.18 4.21
CA THR A 48 -2.66 23.39 4.93
C THR A 48 -2.26 21.91 4.93
N ILE A 49 -2.37 21.27 6.08
CA ILE A 49 -2.14 19.83 6.24
C ILE A 49 -3.33 19.18 6.93
N LYS A 50 -3.64 17.96 6.54
CA LYS A 50 -4.64 17.12 7.20
C LYS A 50 -3.95 16.28 8.28
N ASP A 51 -4.64 16.08 9.39
CA ASP A 51 -4.10 15.29 10.51
C ASP A 51 -4.34 13.80 10.26
N ALA A 52 -3.27 13.03 10.09
CA ALA A 52 -3.35 11.57 9.97
C ALA A 52 -3.94 10.91 11.24
N TYR A 53 -3.76 11.52 12.41
CA TYR A 53 -4.25 10.99 13.69
C TYR A 53 -5.71 11.37 13.99
N ALA A 54 -6.36 12.13 13.11
CA ALA A 54 -7.81 12.33 13.16
C ALA A 54 -8.58 11.05 12.82
N PHE A 55 -7.92 10.10 12.15
CA PHE A 55 -8.51 8.84 11.71
C PHE A 55 -8.14 7.70 12.67
N ALA A 56 -9.16 6.99 13.17
CA ALA A 56 -8.92 5.81 14.01
C ALA A 56 -8.18 4.71 13.21
N PRO A 57 -7.31 3.90 13.84
CA PRO A 57 -6.74 2.72 13.18
C PRO A 57 -7.82 1.78 12.62
N VAL A 58 -7.50 1.08 11.54
CA VAL A 58 -8.35 0.01 10.99
C VAL A 58 -7.84 -1.31 11.54
N SER A 59 -8.13 -1.56 12.81
CA SER A 59 -7.71 -2.82 13.43
C SER A 59 -8.41 -4.01 12.79
N LEU A 60 -7.73 -5.15 12.75
CA LEU A 60 -8.35 -6.43 12.38
C LEU A 60 -9.57 -6.71 13.25
N SER A 61 -10.59 -7.34 12.70
CA SER A 61 -11.67 -7.88 13.53
C SER A 61 -11.10 -8.90 14.50
N GLU A 62 -11.75 -9.10 15.65
CA GLU A 62 -11.33 -10.11 16.64
C GLU A 62 -11.12 -11.49 16.02
N LYS A 63 -12.02 -11.89 15.11
CA LYS A 63 -11.93 -13.14 14.37
C LYS A 63 -10.68 -13.19 13.46
N ASP A 64 -10.39 -12.11 12.76
CA ASP A 64 -9.24 -12.05 11.85
C ASP A 64 -7.93 -11.93 12.61
N ALA A 65 -7.91 -11.24 13.75
CA ALA A 65 -6.77 -11.21 14.66
C ALA A 65 -6.41 -12.62 15.18
N ILE A 66 -7.43 -13.42 15.56
CA ILE A 66 -7.22 -14.83 15.97
C ILE A 66 -6.67 -15.65 14.80
N ARG A 67 -7.23 -15.52 13.59
CA ARG A 67 -6.74 -16.21 12.39
C ARG A 67 -5.30 -15.82 12.06
N PHE A 68 -4.98 -14.53 12.16
CA PHE A 68 -3.63 -14.02 11.90
C PHE A 68 -2.63 -14.57 12.91
N THR A 69 -2.89 -14.46 14.21
CA THR A 69 -1.99 -14.96 15.26
C THR A 69 -1.85 -16.48 15.26
N SER A 70 -2.85 -17.20 14.72
CA SER A 70 -2.81 -18.65 14.51
C SER A 70 -2.11 -19.07 13.20
N GLY A 71 -1.67 -18.13 12.37
CA GLY A 71 -0.99 -18.40 11.10
C GLY A 71 -1.89 -18.95 9.98
N ILE A 72 -3.20 -18.75 10.05
CA ILE A 72 -4.19 -19.28 9.08
C ILE A 72 -4.99 -18.17 8.37
N HIS A 73 -4.53 -16.93 8.40
CA HIS A 73 -5.15 -15.82 7.70
C HIS A 73 -4.56 -15.67 6.29
N TYR A 74 -5.04 -16.46 5.36
CA TYR A 74 -4.47 -16.52 4.00
C TYR A 74 -4.73 -15.29 3.13
N THR A 75 -5.65 -14.40 3.52
CA THR A 75 -5.95 -13.14 2.82
C THR A 75 -5.45 -11.91 3.58
N ILE A 76 -4.46 -12.07 4.46
CA ILE A 76 -3.94 -10.96 5.27
C ILE A 76 -3.36 -9.81 4.42
N TYR A 77 -2.99 -10.08 3.17
CA TYR A 77 -2.53 -9.08 2.19
C TYR A 77 -3.62 -8.06 1.83
N GLU A 78 -4.88 -8.33 2.10
CA GLU A 78 -5.99 -7.37 1.96
C GLU A 78 -5.97 -6.30 3.06
N HIS A 79 -5.20 -6.54 4.13
CA HIS A 79 -5.03 -5.64 5.26
C HIS A 79 -3.61 -5.08 5.36
N LEU A 80 -2.58 -5.96 5.29
CA LEU A 80 -1.18 -5.55 5.30
C LEU A 80 -0.77 -4.96 3.94
N GLY A 81 0.11 -3.96 3.98
CA GLY A 81 0.53 -3.22 2.80
C GLY A 81 0.06 -1.78 2.81
N ALA A 82 0.05 -1.16 1.63
CA ALA A 82 -0.43 0.19 1.39
C ALA A 82 -1.68 0.13 0.49
N HIS A 83 -2.82 0.54 1.04
CA HIS A 83 -4.12 0.47 0.36
C HIS A 83 -4.71 1.86 0.19
N PRO A 84 -4.73 2.43 -1.04
CA PRO A 84 -5.46 3.65 -1.33
C PRO A 84 -6.94 3.51 -0.98
N CYS A 85 -7.47 4.46 -0.25
CA CYS A 85 -8.88 4.45 0.15
C CYS A 85 -9.37 5.84 0.56
N THR A 86 -10.70 5.99 0.59
CA THR A 86 -11.34 7.21 1.10
C THR A 86 -11.87 6.94 2.51
N ARG A 87 -11.48 7.77 3.48
CA ARG A 87 -11.95 7.69 4.87
C ARG A 87 -12.58 9.00 5.30
N ASN A 88 -13.82 8.94 5.77
CA ASN A 88 -14.60 10.12 6.17
C ASN A 88 -14.61 11.23 5.09
N GLY A 89 -14.65 10.84 3.79
CA GLY A 89 -14.62 11.78 2.67
C GLY A 89 -13.25 12.38 2.36
N VAL A 90 -12.16 11.85 2.94
CA VAL A 90 -10.78 12.25 2.67
C VAL A 90 -10.06 11.10 1.98
N ASP A 91 -9.51 11.37 0.80
CA ASP A 91 -8.68 10.42 0.07
C ASP A 91 -7.29 10.32 0.69
N GLY A 92 -6.71 9.13 0.65
CA GLY A 92 -5.40 8.85 1.22
C GLY A 92 -5.05 7.38 1.12
N THR A 93 -4.05 6.96 1.88
CA THR A 93 -3.58 5.56 1.89
C THR A 93 -3.56 5.02 3.32
N GLN A 94 -4.15 3.84 3.50
CA GLN A 94 -4.04 3.06 4.73
C GLN A 94 -2.77 2.21 4.64
N PHE A 95 -1.85 2.39 5.59
CA PHE A 95 -0.64 1.58 5.74
C PHE A 95 -0.80 0.62 6.90
N ALA A 96 -0.38 -0.63 6.71
CA ALA A 96 -0.33 -1.62 7.77
C ALA A 96 0.87 -2.55 7.60
N VAL A 97 1.64 -2.77 8.68
CA VAL A 97 2.80 -3.66 8.66
C VAL A 97 2.95 -4.43 9.96
N TRP A 98 3.26 -5.71 9.86
CA TRP A 98 3.55 -6.55 11.01
C TRP A 98 5.00 -6.41 11.44
N ALA A 99 5.23 -5.84 12.61
CA ALA A 99 6.55 -5.63 13.18
C ALA A 99 6.55 -5.80 14.72
N PRO A 100 6.21 -6.99 15.26
CA PRO A 100 5.92 -7.20 16.68
C PRO A 100 7.08 -6.82 17.60
N ASN A 101 8.32 -6.90 17.11
CA ASN A 101 9.54 -6.62 17.87
C ASN A 101 10.03 -5.16 17.73
N ALA A 102 9.35 -4.34 16.94
CA ALA A 102 9.68 -2.93 16.79
C ALA A 102 9.21 -2.11 17.99
N VAL A 103 10.00 -1.10 18.35
CA VAL A 103 9.62 -0.09 19.36
C VAL A 103 8.76 0.99 18.72
N ARG A 104 9.10 1.39 17.49
CA ARG A 104 8.36 2.34 16.66
C ARG A 104 8.49 1.95 15.20
N VAL A 105 7.43 2.12 14.46
CA VAL A 105 7.41 2.09 13.00
C VAL A 105 6.83 3.40 12.52
N SER A 106 7.45 4.00 11.50
CA SER A 106 6.93 5.21 10.86
C SER A 106 6.91 5.01 9.35
N VAL A 107 5.90 5.58 8.68
CA VAL A 107 5.89 5.63 7.21
C VAL A 107 6.72 6.83 6.77
N VAL A 108 7.64 6.61 5.84
CA VAL A 108 8.49 7.65 5.26
C VAL A 108 8.43 7.59 3.74
N GLY A 109 8.45 8.73 3.09
CA GLY A 109 8.40 8.88 1.65
C GLY A 109 8.62 10.33 1.23
N ASP A 110 8.49 10.63 -0.07
CA ASP A 110 8.66 11.99 -0.57
C ASP A 110 7.63 12.96 0.03
N PHE A 111 6.42 12.47 0.34
CA PHE A 111 5.33 13.24 0.95
C PHE A 111 5.66 13.79 2.36
N ASN A 112 6.69 13.28 3.03
CA ASN A 112 7.14 13.77 4.35
C ASN A 112 8.66 13.97 4.41
N ASN A 113 9.33 14.15 3.27
CA ASN A 113 10.79 14.34 3.16
C ASN A 113 11.57 13.20 3.84
N TRP A 114 11.05 11.98 3.85
CA TRP A 114 11.65 10.80 4.48
C TRP A 114 11.90 10.95 5.99
N ASP A 115 11.14 11.82 6.67
CA ASP A 115 11.26 12.09 8.09
C ASP A 115 10.32 11.20 8.93
N GLY A 116 10.88 10.20 9.59
CA GLY A 116 10.14 9.24 10.43
C GLY A 116 9.54 9.83 11.71
N ARG A 117 9.74 11.12 11.99
CA ARG A 117 9.10 11.80 13.14
C ARG A 117 7.67 12.24 12.83
N ILE A 118 7.30 12.36 11.53
CA ILE A 118 6.03 12.94 11.09
C ILE A 118 4.88 11.93 11.18
N TYR A 119 5.11 10.69 10.72
CA TYR A 119 4.07 9.66 10.64
C TYR A 119 4.43 8.37 11.39
N PRO A 120 4.67 8.43 12.73
CA PRO A 120 4.74 7.21 13.53
C PRO A 120 3.39 6.49 13.54
N MET A 121 3.43 5.19 13.27
CA MET A 121 2.25 4.34 13.19
C MET A 121 1.78 3.91 14.58
N ILE A 122 0.51 3.59 14.69
CA ILE A 122 -0.14 3.10 15.91
C ILE A 122 -0.04 1.58 15.93
N LYS A 123 0.48 1.03 17.03
CA LYS A 123 0.64 -0.41 17.23
C LYS A 123 -0.61 -1.02 17.83
N ASP A 124 -1.12 -2.08 17.23
CA ASP A 124 -2.01 -3.02 17.89
C ASP A 124 -1.17 -4.01 18.71
N GLU A 125 -1.28 -3.95 20.03
CA GLU A 125 -0.49 -4.78 20.93
C GLU A 125 -0.88 -6.27 20.87
N ALA A 126 -2.10 -6.59 20.44
CA ALA A 126 -2.58 -7.97 20.36
C ALA A 126 -1.97 -8.72 19.17
N THR A 127 -1.80 -8.06 18.06
CA THR A 127 -1.29 -8.67 16.81
C THR A 127 0.16 -8.29 16.50
N GLY A 128 0.62 -7.16 17.02
CA GLY A 128 1.92 -6.58 16.67
C GLY A 128 1.93 -5.88 15.30
N ILE A 129 0.75 -5.60 14.75
CA ILE A 129 0.59 -4.83 13.51
C ILE A 129 0.64 -3.34 13.85
N PHE A 130 1.36 -2.57 13.05
CA PHE A 130 1.38 -1.12 13.08
C PHE A 130 0.54 -0.59 11.94
N GLU A 131 -0.28 0.43 12.20
CA GLU A 131 -1.25 0.98 11.24
C GLU A 131 -1.28 2.49 11.28
N LEU A 132 -1.50 3.10 10.12
CA LEU A 132 -1.78 4.53 9.99
C LEU A 132 -2.47 4.82 8.66
N PHE A 133 -3.52 5.63 8.67
CA PHE A 133 -4.05 6.26 7.47
C PHE A 133 -3.37 7.61 7.27
N ILE A 134 -2.81 7.83 6.09
CA ILE A 134 -2.16 9.09 5.76
C ILE A 134 -2.96 9.77 4.64
N PRO A 135 -3.58 10.92 4.93
CA PRO A 135 -4.28 11.72 3.93
C PRO A 135 -3.37 12.14 2.79
N ASP A 136 -3.95 12.32 1.60
CA ASP A 136 -3.32 12.85 0.39
C ASP A 136 -2.17 12.00 -0.19
N VAL A 137 -1.80 10.89 0.46
CA VAL A 137 -0.88 9.90 -0.13
C VAL A 137 -1.64 9.03 -1.11
N GLN A 138 -1.15 8.89 -2.34
CA GLN A 138 -1.86 8.30 -3.46
C GLN A 138 -1.02 7.30 -4.26
N ALA A 139 -1.66 6.62 -5.21
CA ALA A 139 -0.96 5.71 -6.12
C ALA A 139 0.19 6.42 -6.85
N GLY A 140 1.35 5.78 -6.89
CA GLY A 140 2.60 6.30 -7.44
C GLY A 140 3.57 6.84 -6.39
N ASP A 141 3.11 7.17 -5.17
CA ASP A 141 3.98 7.66 -4.11
C ASP A 141 4.93 6.55 -3.62
N CYS A 142 6.20 6.93 -3.48
CA CYS A 142 7.24 6.04 -2.95
C CYS A 142 7.26 6.09 -1.42
N TYR A 143 7.42 4.91 -0.79
CA TYR A 143 7.49 4.83 0.67
C TYR A 143 8.38 3.70 1.16
N LYS A 144 8.81 3.82 2.42
CA LYS A 144 9.42 2.75 3.24
C LYS A 144 8.88 2.81 4.66
N TYR A 145 9.19 1.78 5.42
CA TYR A 145 9.01 1.80 6.87
C TYR A 145 10.35 2.12 7.56
N GLU A 146 10.35 3.19 8.36
CA GLU A 146 11.41 3.46 9.31
C GLU A 146 11.12 2.70 10.60
N ILE A 147 11.95 1.70 10.91
CA ILE A 147 11.73 0.80 12.04
C ILE A 147 12.79 1.06 13.11
N ARG A 148 12.37 1.49 14.29
CA ARG A 148 13.22 1.61 15.47
C ARG A 148 13.20 0.31 16.27
N LYS A 149 14.33 -0.35 16.37
CA LYS A 149 14.51 -1.60 17.12
C LYS A 149 14.75 -1.35 18.60
N LYS A 150 14.56 -2.38 19.43
CA LYS A 150 15.08 -2.40 20.81
C LYS A 150 16.59 -2.15 20.76
N GLY A 151 17.11 -1.27 21.61
CA GLY A 151 18.52 -0.85 21.57
C GLY A 151 18.80 0.40 20.74
N GLY A 152 17.77 1.01 20.13
CA GLY A 152 17.84 2.35 19.53
C GLY A 152 18.24 2.38 18.05
N LEU A 153 18.67 1.28 17.45
CA LEU A 153 18.98 1.22 16.02
C LEU A 153 17.72 1.48 15.18
N THR A 154 17.84 2.40 14.24
CA THR A 154 16.79 2.71 13.26
C THR A 154 17.22 2.20 11.88
N VAL A 155 16.32 1.53 11.17
CA VAL A 155 16.55 0.98 9.84
C VAL A 155 15.38 1.31 8.92
N LEU A 156 15.67 1.53 7.63
CA LEU A 156 14.67 1.65 6.58
C LEU A 156 14.43 0.28 5.94
N LYS A 157 13.17 -0.08 5.75
CA LYS A 157 12.76 -1.33 5.11
C LYS A 157 11.67 -1.06 4.06
N ALA A 158 11.76 -1.77 2.94
CA ALA A 158 10.65 -1.88 2.01
C ALA A 158 9.50 -2.65 2.67
N ASP A 159 8.30 -2.44 2.16
CA ASP A 159 7.11 -3.15 2.64
C ASP A 159 7.11 -4.59 2.12
N PRO A 160 7.03 -5.60 2.99
CA PRO A 160 6.95 -7.00 2.55
C PRO A 160 5.63 -7.33 1.82
N TYR A 161 4.60 -6.51 1.97
CA TYR A 161 3.30 -6.65 1.30
C TYR A 161 3.08 -5.60 0.21
N ALA A 162 4.14 -4.92 -0.25
CA ALA A 162 4.00 -3.96 -1.34
C ALA A 162 3.54 -4.63 -2.63
N PHE A 163 2.54 -4.04 -3.28
CA PHE A 163 2.07 -4.49 -4.58
C PHE A 163 2.99 -4.06 -5.73
N ARG A 164 3.84 -3.04 -5.49
CA ARG A 164 4.81 -2.54 -6.45
C ARG A 164 6.07 -2.04 -5.76
N GLN A 165 7.21 -2.24 -6.41
CA GLN A 165 8.52 -1.80 -5.96
C GLN A 165 9.15 -0.87 -7.00
N GLN A 166 10.07 0.00 -6.57
CA GLN A 166 10.93 0.73 -7.50
C GLN A 166 11.86 -0.22 -8.25
N LEU A 167 12.20 0.17 -9.48
CA LEU A 167 13.25 -0.52 -10.24
C LEU A 167 14.63 -0.27 -9.61
N ARG A 168 15.47 -1.27 -9.66
CA ARG A 168 16.86 -1.16 -9.18
C ARG A 168 17.60 -0.05 -9.93
N PRO A 169 18.47 0.71 -9.25
CA PRO A 169 19.06 0.48 -7.91
C PRO A 169 18.20 0.96 -6.73
N ASP A 170 17.05 1.57 -6.99
CA ASP A 170 16.16 2.05 -5.95
C ASP A 170 15.49 0.89 -5.21
N THR A 171 15.01 1.15 -4.00
CA THR A 171 14.52 0.09 -3.12
C THR A 171 13.28 0.49 -2.30
N ALA A 172 12.55 1.52 -2.72
CA ALA A 172 11.30 1.89 -2.07
C ALA A 172 10.14 1.05 -2.61
N SER A 173 9.14 0.87 -1.78
CA SER A 173 7.83 0.39 -2.19
C SER A 173 7.04 1.54 -2.81
N ILE A 174 6.12 1.23 -3.71
CA ILE A 174 5.26 2.21 -4.38
C ILE A 174 3.81 1.89 -4.01
N VAL A 175 3.06 2.92 -3.63
CA VAL A 175 1.61 2.79 -3.44
C VAL A 175 0.99 2.44 -4.79
N GLU A 176 0.23 1.36 -4.85
CA GLU A 176 -0.38 0.87 -6.09
C GLU A 176 -1.91 0.79 -5.93
N ASP A 177 -2.61 1.27 -6.95
CA ASP A 177 -4.06 1.17 -7.08
C ASP A 177 -4.37 0.40 -8.37
N SER A 178 -4.04 -0.90 -8.36
CA SER A 178 -4.25 -1.77 -9.51
C SER A 178 -5.60 -2.47 -9.44
N HIS A 179 -6.50 -2.10 -10.33
CA HIS A 179 -7.80 -2.74 -10.51
C HIS A 179 -7.81 -3.61 -11.76
N TYR A 180 -7.12 -4.76 -11.71
CA TYR A 180 -7.22 -5.74 -12.79
C TYR A 180 -8.46 -6.61 -12.63
N SER A 181 -9.34 -6.57 -13.60
CA SER A 181 -10.53 -7.45 -13.64
C SER A 181 -10.25 -8.66 -14.53
N TYR A 182 -10.17 -9.84 -13.91
CA TYR A 182 -10.01 -11.10 -14.64
C TYR A 182 -11.26 -11.40 -15.47
N GLN A 183 -11.09 -11.69 -16.76
CA GLN A 183 -12.19 -12.10 -17.66
C GLN A 183 -12.17 -13.62 -17.93
N ASP A 184 -11.87 -14.38 -16.91
CA ASP A 184 -11.66 -15.82 -16.98
C ASP A 184 -12.81 -16.67 -16.37
N ALA A 185 -13.97 -16.04 -16.11
CA ALA A 185 -15.11 -16.69 -15.46
C ALA A 185 -15.54 -17.99 -16.14
N ASP A 186 -15.48 -18.06 -17.48
CA ASP A 186 -15.83 -19.28 -18.22
C ASP A 186 -14.77 -20.36 -18.08
N TRP A 187 -13.50 -19.99 -18.02
CA TRP A 187 -12.41 -20.90 -17.69
C TRP A 187 -12.58 -21.45 -16.28
N MET A 188 -12.83 -20.60 -15.29
CA MET A 188 -13.03 -21.01 -13.90
C MET A 188 -14.19 -21.97 -13.71
N LYS A 189 -15.25 -21.85 -14.50
CA LYS A 189 -16.36 -22.84 -14.51
C LYS A 189 -15.95 -24.18 -15.14
N LYS A 190 -15.15 -24.14 -16.21
CA LYS A 190 -14.77 -25.32 -16.99
C LYS A 190 -13.55 -26.05 -16.42
N ARG A 191 -12.65 -25.35 -15.71
CA ARG A 191 -11.35 -25.91 -15.26
C ARG A 191 -11.45 -27.20 -14.47
N LYS A 192 -12.53 -27.38 -13.68
CA LYS A 192 -12.75 -28.63 -12.91
C LYS A 192 -12.89 -29.88 -13.79
N LYS A 193 -13.34 -29.71 -15.06
CA LYS A 193 -13.46 -30.79 -16.03
C LYS A 193 -12.14 -31.06 -16.74
N TYR A 194 -11.23 -30.13 -16.80
CA TYR A 194 -9.92 -30.27 -17.44
C TYR A 194 -8.84 -30.81 -16.49
N VAL A 195 -9.01 -30.64 -15.18
CA VAL A 195 -8.07 -31.15 -14.18
C VAL A 195 -8.52 -32.52 -13.72
N GLU A 196 -8.50 -33.49 -14.62
CA GLU A 196 -8.63 -34.91 -14.24
C GLU A 196 -7.29 -35.39 -13.70
N LYS A 197 -7.30 -36.06 -12.54
CA LYS A 197 -6.08 -36.58 -11.88
C LYS A 197 -5.21 -37.50 -12.76
N ASN A 198 -5.77 -38.05 -13.81
CA ASN A 198 -5.13 -39.02 -14.72
C ASN A 198 -4.95 -38.46 -16.14
N ALA A 199 -5.19 -37.19 -16.37
CA ALA A 199 -4.97 -36.59 -17.69
C ALA A 199 -3.46 -36.49 -17.99
N PRO A 200 -3.03 -36.69 -19.25
CA PRO A 200 -1.64 -36.46 -19.64
C PRO A 200 -1.24 -35.00 -19.35
N ILE A 201 -0.03 -34.82 -18.86
CA ILE A 201 0.55 -33.50 -18.60
C ILE A 201 1.74 -33.30 -19.52
N SER A 202 1.76 -32.16 -20.22
CA SER A 202 2.89 -31.66 -20.99
C SER A 202 3.18 -30.24 -20.55
N VAL A 203 4.35 -30.01 -19.99
CA VAL A 203 4.77 -28.71 -19.41
C VAL A 203 5.78 -28.04 -20.34
N TYR A 204 5.55 -26.80 -20.67
CA TYR A 204 6.51 -25.93 -21.35
C TYR A 204 7.12 -24.95 -20.36
N GLU A 205 8.36 -25.20 -19.98
CA GLU A 205 9.15 -24.28 -19.15
C GLU A 205 9.82 -23.23 -20.01
N LEU A 206 9.65 -21.96 -19.68
CA LEU A 206 10.26 -20.88 -20.45
C LEU A 206 10.73 -19.71 -19.61
N TYR A 207 11.80 -19.07 -20.10
CA TYR A 207 12.27 -17.78 -19.64
C TYR A 207 11.76 -16.70 -20.59
N LEU A 208 10.92 -15.78 -20.09
CA LEU A 208 10.26 -14.76 -20.94
C LEU A 208 11.26 -13.84 -21.64
N GLY A 209 12.38 -13.50 -20.98
CA GLY A 209 13.38 -12.60 -21.53
C GLY A 209 14.08 -13.12 -22.80
N SER A 210 14.06 -14.45 -23.04
CA SER A 210 14.67 -15.08 -24.22
C SER A 210 13.68 -15.75 -25.15
N PHE A 211 12.39 -15.73 -24.86
CA PHE A 211 11.37 -16.43 -25.65
C PHE A 211 11.21 -15.83 -27.04
N ARG A 212 11.06 -14.52 -27.13
CA ARG A 212 11.03 -13.77 -28.40
C ARG A 212 11.54 -12.34 -28.17
N HIS A 213 12.18 -11.81 -29.20
CA HIS A 213 12.63 -10.42 -29.30
C HIS A 213 11.68 -9.61 -30.18
N GLY A 214 11.66 -8.29 -29.99
CA GLY A 214 10.87 -7.39 -30.82
C GLY A 214 11.46 -7.23 -32.22
N GLU A 215 10.62 -6.97 -33.24
CA GLU A 215 11.04 -6.80 -34.61
C GLU A 215 11.87 -5.53 -34.84
N ASP A 216 11.72 -4.51 -34.02
CA ASP A 216 12.34 -3.18 -34.17
C ASP A 216 13.65 -3.00 -33.36
N GLY A 217 14.39 -4.09 -33.12
CA GLY A 217 15.65 -4.02 -32.36
C GLY A 217 15.43 -3.85 -30.84
N LYS A 218 14.21 -4.02 -30.34
CA LYS A 218 13.93 -4.15 -28.92
C LYS A 218 14.53 -5.46 -28.42
N GLU A 219 15.42 -5.37 -27.45
CA GLU A 219 16.04 -6.55 -26.83
C GLU A 219 15.03 -7.43 -26.08
N SER A 220 13.95 -6.84 -25.55
CA SER A 220 12.91 -7.55 -24.81
C SER A 220 11.51 -7.00 -25.09
N LEU A 221 10.52 -7.89 -25.06
CA LEU A 221 9.10 -7.56 -25.11
C LEU A 221 8.55 -7.42 -23.69
N SER A 222 7.56 -6.57 -23.50
CA SER A 222 6.83 -6.50 -22.23
C SER A 222 5.99 -7.77 -21.99
N TYR A 223 5.64 -8.05 -20.75
CA TYR A 223 4.75 -9.18 -20.40
C TYR A 223 3.41 -9.11 -21.13
N ARG A 224 2.86 -7.92 -21.40
CA ARG A 224 1.63 -7.74 -22.15
C ARG A 224 1.77 -8.14 -23.63
N GLU A 225 2.93 -7.87 -24.22
CA GLU A 225 3.25 -8.28 -25.58
C GLU A 225 3.55 -9.78 -25.68
N LEU A 226 4.21 -10.36 -24.67
CA LEU A 226 4.56 -11.78 -24.63
C LEU A 226 3.36 -12.70 -24.33
N ALA A 227 2.42 -12.28 -23.50
CA ALA A 227 1.32 -13.13 -23.07
C ALA A 227 0.52 -13.78 -24.21
N PRO A 228 0.05 -13.07 -25.24
CA PRO A 228 -0.64 -13.68 -26.38
C PRO A 228 0.27 -14.64 -27.17
N LEU A 229 1.55 -14.29 -27.37
CA LEU A 229 2.50 -15.10 -28.12
C LEU A 229 2.80 -16.44 -27.43
N VAL A 230 2.96 -16.42 -26.11
CA VAL A 230 3.16 -17.65 -25.30
C VAL A 230 1.91 -18.52 -25.34
N ALA A 231 0.73 -17.91 -25.17
CA ALA A 231 -0.54 -18.62 -25.18
C ALA A 231 -0.82 -19.30 -26.52
N GLU A 232 -0.57 -18.61 -27.64
CA GLU A 232 -0.72 -19.13 -29.00
C GLU A 232 0.24 -20.29 -29.24
N TYR A 233 1.53 -20.10 -28.95
CA TYR A 233 2.55 -21.14 -29.11
C TYR A 233 2.24 -22.39 -28.28
N ALA A 234 1.92 -22.22 -26.99
CA ALA A 234 1.59 -23.35 -26.13
C ALA A 234 0.37 -24.13 -26.62
N LYS A 235 -0.64 -23.42 -27.15
CA LYS A 235 -1.83 -24.05 -27.74
C LYS A 235 -1.52 -24.76 -29.05
N GLU A 236 -0.75 -24.19 -29.95
CA GLU A 236 -0.34 -24.77 -31.24
C GLU A 236 0.47 -26.06 -31.02
N MET A 237 1.43 -26.01 -30.07
CA MET A 237 2.29 -27.14 -29.74
C MET A 237 1.61 -28.22 -28.88
N GLY A 238 0.41 -27.95 -28.37
CA GLY A 238 -0.37 -28.89 -27.55
C GLY A 238 0.11 -29.02 -26.11
N TYR A 239 0.82 -28.05 -25.59
CA TYR A 239 1.20 -28.03 -24.18
C TYR A 239 -0.03 -27.80 -23.27
N THR A 240 -0.10 -28.54 -22.17
CA THR A 240 -1.18 -28.44 -21.20
C THR A 240 -0.91 -27.42 -20.10
N HIS A 241 0.38 -27.18 -19.82
CA HIS A 241 0.85 -26.28 -18.76
C HIS A 241 2.02 -25.43 -19.28
N VAL A 242 2.14 -24.23 -18.76
CA VAL A 242 3.29 -23.36 -18.95
C VAL A 242 3.90 -23.08 -17.59
N GLU A 243 5.20 -23.32 -17.45
CA GLU A 243 5.99 -22.99 -16.28
C GLU A 243 6.87 -21.80 -16.61
N LEU A 244 6.61 -20.67 -15.95
CA LEU A 244 7.39 -19.46 -16.14
C LEU A 244 8.56 -19.47 -15.15
N MET A 245 9.80 -19.34 -15.67
CA MET A 245 10.94 -19.01 -14.81
C MET A 245 10.67 -17.68 -14.10
N PRO A 246 11.31 -17.38 -12.95
CA PRO A 246 10.95 -16.26 -12.10
C PRO A 246 10.75 -14.96 -12.89
N VAL A 247 9.56 -14.36 -12.74
CA VAL A 247 9.13 -13.11 -13.39
C VAL A 247 9.09 -11.93 -12.42
N MET A 248 9.46 -12.16 -11.16
CA MET A 248 9.51 -11.14 -10.11
C MET A 248 10.81 -10.35 -10.21
N GLU A 249 10.69 -9.03 -10.05
CA GLU A 249 11.81 -8.09 -9.93
C GLU A 249 11.97 -7.62 -8.49
#